data_6a1d6f7b28525646b9d5f6a912a8030c
#
_entry.id   6a1d6f7b28525646b9d5f6a912a8030c
#
_cell.length_a   1.000
_cell.length_b   1.000
_cell.length_c   1.000
_cell.angle_alpha   90.00
_cell.angle_beta   90.00
_cell.angle_gamma   90.00
#
_symmetry.space_group_name_H-M   'P 1'
#
loop_
_entity.id
_entity.type
_entity.pdbx_description
1 polymer ?
#
loop_
_entity_poly.entity_id
_entity_poly.type
_entity_poly.pdbx_seq_one_letter_code
_entity_poly.pdbx_strand_id
1 'polypeptide(L)'
;QQPFFGFAAKNSEQQAADADYVNAIIQAAGTREKAYEETTKRGWRAINANRMGEAAQRFNQAFLISPEQSGVYQGFAAVTLARFKDLDATEELFKVALKQPHPMKALNADYGRFLLIAKRPKDAQPVLEQAIKDAPDFADAWTNLAWARFQNGDQAAACAAAEEASKQRPSATSAGDLTAVRDRAQCK
;
A
#
# COMPACT_ATOMS: atom_id res chain seq x y z
N GLN A 1 1.45 18.12 -7.10
CA GLN A 1 0.73 17.08 -7.84
C GLN A 1 -0.13 16.26 -6.87
N GLN A 2 -1.30 15.87 -7.30
CA GLN A 2 -2.31 15.15 -6.52
C GLN A 2 -2.67 13.83 -7.21
N PRO A 3 -3.17 12.80 -6.49
CA PRO A 3 -3.78 11.63 -7.09
C PRO A 3 -4.84 12.00 -8.13
N PHE A 4 -4.97 11.20 -9.17
CA PHE A 4 -5.90 11.42 -10.29
C PHE A 4 -5.79 12.83 -10.93
N PHE A 5 -4.60 13.40 -10.97
CA PHE A 5 -4.36 14.77 -11.48
C PHE A 5 -5.21 15.84 -10.75
N GLY A 6 -5.66 15.57 -9.52
CA GLY A 6 -6.56 16.44 -8.75
C GLY A 6 -8.00 16.43 -9.25
N PHE A 7 -8.42 15.36 -9.93
CA PHE A 7 -9.74 15.20 -10.54
C PHE A 7 -10.09 16.27 -11.60
N ALA A 8 -9.09 16.98 -12.14
CA ALA A 8 -9.31 17.94 -13.20
C ALA A 8 -9.76 17.26 -14.49
N ALA A 9 -10.83 17.74 -15.08
CA ALA A 9 -11.26 17.30 -16.40
C ALA A 9 -10.18 17.69 -17.45
N LYS A 10 -9.82 16.74 -18.31
CA LYS A 10 -8.83 16.97 -19.38
C LYS A 10 -9.55 17.32 -20.68
N ASN A 11 -9.04 18.33 -21.36
CA ASN A 11 -9.47 18.64 -22.72
C ASN A 11 -8.88 17.65 -23.75
N SER A 12 -9.31 17.74 -25.01
CA SER A 12 -8.89 16.83 -26.09
C SER A 12 -7.38 16.82 -26.32
N GLU A 13 -6.72 17.96 -26.23
CA GLU A 13 -5.28 18.11 -26.42
C GLU A 13 -4.51 17.38 -25.28
N GLN A 14 -4.96 17.56 -24.02
CA GLN A 14 -4.39 16.87 -22.87
C GLN A 14 -4.60 15.36 -22.94
N GLN A 15 -5.76 14.90 -23.42
CA GLN A 15 -6.03 13.48 -23.64
C GLN A 15 -5.14 12.89 -24.73
N ALA A 16 -4.92 13.61 -25.81
CA ALA A 16 -3.99 13.20 -26.87
C ALA A 16 -2.55 13.12 -26.35
N ALA A 17 -2.10 14.11 -25.60
CA ALA A 17 -0.78 14.10 -24.97
C ALA A 17 -0.59 12.93 -23.99
N ASP A 18 -1.63 12.56 -23.22
CA ASP A 18 -1.61 11.37 -22.37
C ASP A 18 -1.46 10.08 -23.20
N ALA A 19 -2.18 9.97 -24.30
CA ALA A 19 -2.08 8.82 -25.20
C ALA A 19 -0.70 8.68 -25.81
N ASP A 20 -0.13 9.77 -26.30
CA ASP A 20 1.23 9.82 -26.86
C ASP A 20 2.28 9.44 -25.80
N TYR A 21 2.14 9.96 -24.59
CA TYR A 21 2.99 9.58 -23.45
C TYR A 21 2.92 8.08 -23.17
N VAL A 22 1.70 7.51 -23.06
CA VAL A 22 1.51 6.08 -22.78
C VAL A 22 2.13 5.23 -23.87
N ASN A 23 1.93 5.58 -25.16
CA ASN A 23 2.50 4.87 -26.29
C ASN A 23 4.05 4.90 -26.26
N ALA A 24 4.64 6.07 -25.99
CA ALA A 24 6.10 6.22 -25.90
C ALA A 24 6.70 5.39 -24.75
N ILE A 25 6.06 5.36 -23.59
CA ILE A 25 6.52 4.58 -22.43
C ILE A 25 6.39 3.08 -22.68
N ILE A 26 5.29 2.62 -23.28
CA ILE A 26 5.11 1.21 -23.63
C ILE A 26 6.15 0.79 -24.67
N GLN A 27 6.40 1.60 -25.69
CA GLN A 27 7.42 1.33 -26.69
C GLN A 27 8.83 1.23 -26.08
N ALA A 28 9.18 2.13 -25.17
CA ALA A 28 10.46 2.13 -24.48
C ALA A 28 10.64 0.92 -23.54
N ALA A 29 9.59 0.48 -22.85
CA ALA A 29 9.61 -0.65 -21.94
C ALA A 29 9.45 -2.02 -22.65
N GLY A 30 8.95 -2.01 -23.88
CA GLY A 30 8.65 -3.18 -24.70
C GLY A 30 7.23 -3.73 -24.50
N THR A 31 6.66 -3.69 -23.30
CA THR A 31 5.26 -4.09 -23.05
C THR A 31 4.57 -3.14 -22.06
N ARG A 32 3.23 -3.16 -22.07
CA ARG A 32 2.41 -2.37 -21.13
C ARG A 32 2.66 -2.78 -19.67
N GLU A 33 2.78 -4.08 -19.41
CA GLU A 33 3.05 -4.65 -18.09
C GLU A 33 4.38 -4.15 -17.54
N LYS A 34 5.46 -4.22 -18.33
CA LYS A 34 6.78 -3.70 -17.94
C LYS A 34 6.75 -2.19 -17.70
N ALA A 35 6.06 -1.43 -18.57
CA ALA A 35 5.89 0.02 -18.40
C ALA A 35 5.20 0.35 -17.07
N TYR A 36 4.13 -0.39 -16.73
CA TYR A 36 3.42 -0.28 -15.47
C TYR A 36 4.32 -0.64 -14.28
N GLU A 37 4.98 -1.80 -14.30
CA GLU A 37 5.86 -2.26 -13.22
C GLU A 37 7.00 -1.28 -12.93
N GLU A 38 7.68 -0.78 -13.96
CA GLU A 38 8.76 0.19 -13.79
C GLU A 38 8.25 1.52 -13.23
N THR A 39 7.09 1.95 -13.69
CA THR A 39 6.49 3.21 -13.24
C THR A 39 6.04 3.13 -11.78
N THR A 40 5.36 2.06 -11.40
CA THR A 40 4.94 1.83 -10.00
C THR A 40 6.13 1.63 -9.08
N LYS A 41 7.17 0.91 -9.51
CA LYS A 41 8.42 0.75 -8.76
C LYS A 41 9.10 2.10 -8.46
N ARG A 42 9.08 3.03 -9.42
CA ARG A 42 9.56 4.41 -9.19
C ARG A 42 8.66 5.16 -8.21
N GLY A 43 7.35 4.95 -8.26
CA GLY A 43 6.39 5.51 -7.29
C GLY A 43 6.69 5.08 -5.86
N TRP A 44 6.87 3.78 -5.64
CA TRP A 44 7.23 3.23 -4.32
C TRP A 44 8.60 3.69 -3.82
N ARG A 45 9.59 3.78 -4.71
CA ARG A 45 10.89 4.38 -4.35
C ARG A 45 10.77 5.83 -3.92
N ALA A 46 9.90 6.61 -4.55
CA ALA A 46 9.64 7.99 -4.16
C ALA A 46 8.95 8.09 -2.79
N ILE A 47 8.00 7.19 -2.48
CA ILE A 47 7.41 7.07 -1.13
C ILE A 47 8.49 6.80 -0.09
N ASN A 48 9.32 5.78 -0.32
CA ASN A 48 10.39 5.40 0.62
C ASN A 48 11.43 6.52 0.82
N ALA A 49 11.62 7.37 -0.19
CA ALA A 49 12.47 8.57 -0.11
C ALA A 49 11.73 9.82 0.42
N ASN A 50 10.49 9.67 0.92
CA ASN A 50 9.62 10.76 1.39
C ASN A 50 9.34 11.85 0.34
N ARG A 51 9.40 11.51 -0.96
CA ARG A 51 9.16 12.41 -2.09
C ARG A 51 7.72 12.25 -2.59
N MET A 52 6.74 12.63 -1.76
CA MET A 52 5.31 12.35 -2.02
C MET A 52 4.77 13.01 -3.29
N GLY A 53 5.28 14.18 -3.69
CA GLY A 53 4.89 14.84 -4.95
C GLY A 53 5.32 14.03 -6.18
N GLU A 54 6.54 13.47 -6.16
CA GLU A 54 7.03 12.57 -7.21
C GLU A 54 6.25 11.25 -7.21
N ALA A 55 5.98 10.68 -6.02
CA ALA A 55 5.17 9.47 -5.91
C ALA A 55 3.79 9.66 -6.55
N ALA A 56 3.09 10.76 -6.24
CA ALA A 56 1.80 11.09 -6.87
C ALA A 56 1.92 11.15 -8.40
N GLN A 57 2.98 11.76 -8.92
CA GLN A 57 3.23 11.82 -10.36
C GLN A 57 3.39 10.43 -10.96
N ARG A 58 4.18 9.55 -10.33
CA ARG A 58 4.41 8.20 -10.84
C ARG A 58 3.14 7.35 -10.82
N PHE A 59 2.34 7.44 -9.76
CA PHE A 59 1.07 6.71 -9.70
C PHE A 59 0.03 7.28 -10.67
N ASN A 60 0.02 8.60 -10.95
CA ASN A 60 -0.78 9.18 -12.02
C ASN A 60 -0.36 8.62 -13.40
N GLN A 61 0.94 8.48 -13.65
CA GLN A 61 1.46 7.86 -14.88
C GLN A 61 1.07 6.38 -14.97
N ALA A 62 1.19 5.63 -13.86
CA ALA A 62 0.78 4.24 -13.80
C ALA A 62 -0.74 4.08 -14.04
N PHE A 63 -1.55 5.01 -13.54
CA PHE A 63 -2.99 5.07 -13.80
C PHE A 63 -3.31 5.23 -15.30
N LEU A 64 -2.56 6.08 -16.01
CA LEU A 64 -2.74 6.22 -17.47
C LEU A 64 -2.36 4.94 -18.22
N ILE A 65 -1.33 4.24 -17.75
CA ILE A 65 -0.85 3.01 -18.40
C ILE A 65 -1.84 1.86 -18.18
N SER A 66 -2.28 1.63 -16.93
CA SER A 66 -3.11 0.48 -16.54
C SER A 66 -4.01 0.83 -15.35
N PRO A 67 -5.14 1.51 -15.59
CA PRO A 67 -6.04 1.98 -14.52
C PRO A 67 -6.73 0.84 -13.75
N GLU A 68 -6.77 -0.38 -14.31
CA GLU A 68 -7.36 -1.57 -13.72
C GLU A 68 -6.45 -2.27 -12.68
N GLN A 69 -5.23 -1.79 -12.51
CA GLN A 69 -4.27 -2.42 -11.60
C GLN A 69 -4.42 -1.92 -10.16
N SER A 70 -4.59 -2.84 -9.20
CA SER A 70 -4.78 -2.54 -7.77
C SER A 70 -3.64 -1.69 -7.18
N GLY A 71 -2.41 -1.90 -7.63
CA GLY A 71 -1.22 -1.20 -7.14
C GLY A 71 -1.23 0.31 -7.40
N VAL A 72 -1.99 0.79 -8.37
CA VAL A 72 -2.19 2.23 -8.60
C VAL A 72 -2.93 2.87 -7.44
N TYR A 73 -4.05 2.27 -7.07
CA TYR A 73 -4.92 2.76 -5.98
C TYR A 73 -4.27 2.60 -4.61
N GLN A 74 -3.53 1.50 -4.41
CA GLN A 74 -2.69 1.31 -3.22
C GLN A 74 -1.63 2.41 -3.10
N GLY A 75 -0.96 2.76 -4.21
CA GLY A 75 0.00 3.85 -4.25
C GLY A 75 -0.65 5.21 -3.97
N PHE A 76 -1.83 5.47 -4.54
CA PHE A 76 -2.60 6.68 -4.24
C PHE A 76 -3.03 6.73 -2.77
N ALA A 77 -3.47 5.62 -2.18
CA ALA A 77 -3.81 5.54 -0.76
C ALA A 77 -2.61 5.92 0.12
N ALA A 78 -1.43 5.38 -0.17
CA ALA A 78 -0.20 5.71 0.56
C ALA A 78 0.16 7.20 0.46
N VAL A 79 0.06 7.79 -0.74
CA VAL A 79 0.32 9.24 -0.95
C VAL A 79 -0.73 10.09 -0.24
N THR A 80 -2.01 9.71 -0.31
CA THR A 80 -3.12 10.45 0.31
C THR A 80 -2.97 10.47 1.83
N LEU A 81 -2.69 9.32 2.42
CA LEU A 81 -2.43 9.22 3.86
C LEU A 81 -1.22 10.04 4.28
N ALA A 82 -0.09 9.89 3.58
CA ALA A 82 1.16 10.53 3.97
C ALA A 82 1.11 12.06 3.83
N ARG A 83 0.51 12.57 2.76
CA ARG A 83 0.54 13.98 2.40
C ARG A 83 -0.63 14.77 2.93
N PHE A 84 -1.83 14.20 2.86
CA PHE A 84 -3.07 14.93 3.17
C PHE A 84 -3.69 14.53 4.51
N LYS A 85 -3.30 13.37 5.06
CA LYS A 85 -3.87 12.80 6.29
C LYS A 85 -5.39 12.58 6.20
N ASP A 86 -5.90 12.47 4.98
CA ASP A 86 -7.30 12.22 4.68
C ASP A 86 -7.59 10.73 4.82
N LEU A 87 -8.16 10.35 5.96
CA LEU A 87 -8.44 8.95 6.27
C LEU A 87 -9.57 8.40 5.41
N ASP A 88 -10.61 9.19 5.14
CA ASP A 88 -11.78 8.75 4.37
C ASP A 88 -11.39 8.48 2.91
N ALA A 89 -10.72 9.44 2.27
CA ALA A 89 -10.23 9.26 0.91
C ALA A 89 -9.22 8.11 0.80
N THR A 90 -8.36 7.93 1.83
CA THR A 90 -7.41 6.81 1.89
C THR A 90 -8.13 5.46 1.95
N GLU A 91 -9.16 5.34 2.79
CA GLU A 91 -9.95 4.10 2.91
C GLU A 91 -10.68 3.77 1.61
N GLU A 92 -11.31 4.75 0.97
CA GLU A 92 -11.97 4.55 -0.32
C GLU A 92 -10.99 4.06 -1.40
N LEU A 93 -9.77 4.58 -1.43
CA LEU A 93 -8.74 4.13 -2.35
C LEU A 93 -8.34 2.66 -2.10
N PHE A 94 -8.21 2.23 -0.83
CA PHE A 94 -8.00 0.82 -0.51
C PHE A 94 -9.18 -0.06 -0.93
N LYS A 95 -10.42 0.39 -0.70
CA LYS A 95 -11.63 -0.34 -1.14
C LYS A 95 -11.69 -0.48 -2.67
N VAL A 96 -11.28 0.56 -3.41
CA VAL A 96 -11.17 0.48 -4.88
C VAL A 96 -10.08 -0.49 -5.30
N ALA A 97 -8.92 -0.46 -4.64
CA ALA A 97 -7.82 -1.39 -4.92
C ALA A 97 -8.23 -2.86 -4.73
N LEU A 98 -8.99 -3.16 -3.66
CA LEU A 98 -9.47 -4.51 -3.35
C LEU A 98 -10.50 -5.04 -4.37
N LYS A 99 -11.19 -4.15 -5.09
CA LYS A 99 -12.17 -4.52 -6.13
C LYS A 99 -11.51 -4.80 -7.48
N GLN A 100 -10.23 -4.51 -7.66
CA GLN A 100 -9.54 -4.77 -8.91
C GLN A 100 -9.34 -6.28 -9.14
N PRO A 101 -9.27 -6.75 -10.41
CA PRO A 101 -9.25 -8.18 -10.74
C PRO A 101 -8.09 -8.97 -10.11
N HIS A 102 -6.94 -8.34 -9.91
CA HIS A 102 -5.72 -8.98 -9.40
C HIS A 102 -5.10 -8.13 -8.29
N PRO A 103 -5.68 -8.15 -7.06
CA PRO A 103 -5.13 -7.38 -5.95
C PRO A 103 -3.70 -7.83 -5.64
N MET A 104 -2.83 -6.86 -5.35
CA MET A 104 -1.46 -7.15 -4.95
C MET A 104 -1.44 -7.92 -3.63
N LYS A 105 -0.52 -8.88 -3.48
CA LYS A 105 -0.37 -9.70 -2.25
C LYS A 105 -0.21 -8.86 -0.96
N ALA A 106 0.48 -7.72 -1.06
CA ALA A 106 0.69 -6.83 0.09
C ALA A 106 -0.52 -5.94 0.41
N LEU A 107 -1.56 -5.89 -0.43
CA LEU A 107 -2.65 -4.92 -0.32
C LEU A 107 -3.40 -5.01 1.01
N ASN A 108 -3.75 -6.23 1.44
CA ASN A 108 -4.42 -6.43 2.72
C ASN A 108 -3.53 -6.07 3.94
N ALA A 109 -2.21 -6.26 3.83
CA ALA A 109 -1.27 -5.85 4.89
C ALA A 109 -1.20 -4.32 5.03
N ASP A 110 -1.16 -3.60 3.90
CA ASP A 110 -1.14 -2.14 3.89
C ASP A 110 -2.49 -1.55 4.32
N TYR A 111 -3.60 -2.15 3.91
CA TYR A 111 -4.92 -1.72 4.35
C TYR A 111 -5.11 -1.96 5.85
N GLY A 112 -4.68 -3.12 6.36
CA GLY A 112 -4.70 -3.40 7.80
C GLY A 112 -3.82 -2.43 8.60
N ARG A 113 -2.63 -2.10 8.10
CA ARG A 113 -1.77 -1.05 8.69
C ARG A 113 -2.46 0.31 8.70
N PHE A 114 -3.11 0.69 7.62
CA PHE A 114 -3.90 1.92 7.57
C PHE A 114 -5.00 1.94 8.66
N LEU A 115 -5.74 0.85 8.83
CA LEU A 115 -6.78 0.74 9.87
C LEU A 115 -6.22 0.87 11.29
N LEU A 116 -5.01 0.35 11.55
CA LEU A 116 -4.30 0.59 12.82
C LEU A 116 -3.95 2.06 13.02
N ILE A 117 -3.48 2.75 11.98
CA ILE A 117 -3.21 4.20 12.00
C ILE A 117 -4.50 4.98 12.26
N ALA A 118 -5.61 4.54 11.69
CA ALA A 118 -6.96 5.10 11.90
C ALA A 118 -7.56 4.74 13.28
N LYS A 119 -6.79 4.04 14.16
CA LYS A 119 -7.23 3.59 15.50
C LYS A 119 -8.43 2.65 15.47
N ARG A 120 -8.49 1.80 14.47
CA ARG A 120 -9.55 0.80 14.24
C ARG A 120 -8.99 -0.63 14.29
N PRO A 121 -8.39 -1.08 15.41
CA PRO A 121 -7.74 -2.39 15.48
C PRO A 121 -8.70 -3.57 15.31
N LYS A 122 -9.98 -3.41 15.70
CA LYS A 122 -11.01 -4.44 15.50
C LYS A 122 -11.29 -4.69 14.03
N ASP A 123 -11.28 -3.63 13.21
CA ASP A 123 -11.47 -3.73 11.76
C ASP A 123 -10.17 -4.20 11.07
N ALA A 124 -9.02 -3.82 11.61
CA ALA A 124 -7.71 -4.21 11.08
C ALA A 124 -7.47 -5.73 11.19
N GLN A 125 -7.88 -6.35 12.29
CA GLN A 125 -7.54 -7.74 12.57
C GLN A 125 -8.01 -8.72 11.47
N PRO A 126 -9.29 -8.74 11.05
CA PRO A 126 -9.73 -9.67 10.00
C PRO A 126 -9.06 -9.40 8.65
N VAL A 127 -8.75 -8.15 8.33
CA VAL A 127 -8.01 -7.78 7.11
C VAL A 127 -6.59 -8.33 7.15
N LEU A 128 -5.92 -8.24 8.31
CA LEU A 128 -4.56 -8.75 8.51
C LEU A 128 -4.52 -10.28 8.60
N GLU A 129 -5.55 -10.91 9.13
CA GLU A 129 -5.70 -12.37 9.08
C GLU A 129 -5.88 -12.86 7.63
N GLN A 130 -6.50 -12.07 6.75
CA GLN A 130 -6.51 -12.37 5.33
C GLN A 130 -5.13 -12.14 4.71
N ALA A 131 -4.44 -11.04 5.08
CA ALA A 131 -3.12 -10.72 4.56
C ALA A 131 -2.09 -11.84 4.77
N ILE A 132 -2.08 -12.48 5.96
CA ILE A 132 -1.19 -13.61 6.25
C ILE A 132 -1.57 -14.90 5.51
N LYS A 133 -2.82 -15.04 5.04
CA LYS A 133 -3.22 -16.14 4.16
C LYS A 133 -2.76 -15.89 2.73
N ASP A 134 -2.87 -14.64 2.26
CA ASP A 134 -2.46 -14.23 0.91
C ASP A 134 -0.94 -14.25 0.74
N ALA A 135 -0.19 -13.89 1.79
CA ALA A 135 1.27 -13.81 1.81
C ALA A 135 1.83 -14.26 3.18
N PRO A 136 1.89 -15.56 3.46
CA PRO A 136 2.33 -16.09 4.77
C PRO A 136 3.81 -15.82 5.08
N ASP A 137 4.61 -15.54 4.08
CA ASP A 137 6.03 -15.18 4.17
C ASP A 137 6.29 -13.67 4.29
N PHE A 138 5.22 -12.86 4.39
CA PHE A 138 5.34 -11.40 4.47
C PHE A 138 5.36 -10.92 5.93
N ALA A 139 6.57 -10.68 6.47
CA ALA A 139 6.79 -10.30 7.86
C ALA A 139 5.98 -9.08 8.32
N ASP A 140 5.78 -8.10 7.41
CA ASP A 140 5.07 -6.87 7.74
C ASP A 140 3.57 -7.14 8.03
N ALA A 141 2.95 -8.13 7.36
CA ALA A 141 1.58 -8.55 7.65
C ALA A 141 1.46 -9.16 9.05
N TRP A 142 2.40 -10.02 9.44
CA TRP A 142 2.46 -10.62 10.77
C TRP A 142 2.72 -9.57 11.86
N THR A 143 3.62 -8.62 11.61
CA THR A 143 3.89 -7.50 12.54
C THR A 143 2.65 -6.64 12.75
N ASN A 144 1.96 -6.29 11.68
CA ASN A 144 0.72 -5.52 11.76
C ASN A 144 -0.38 -6.31 12.49
N LEU A 145 -0.48 -7.63 12.27
CA LEU A 145 -1.42 -8.48 12.99
C LEU A 145 -1.11 -8.54 14.48
N ALA A 146 0.17 -8.62 14.85
CA ALA A 146 0.58 -8.54 16.25
C ALA A 146 0.10 -7.24 16.91
N TRP A 147 0.24 -6.10 16.22
CA TRP A 147 -0.27 -4.83 16.70
C TRP A 147 -1.80 -4.80 16.83
N ALA A 148 -2.53 -5.34 15.84
CA ALA A 148 -4.00 -5.40 15.91
C ALA A 148 -4.47 -6.20 17.12
N ARG A 149 -3.90 -7.39 17.34
CA ARG A 149 -4.22 -8.26 18.47
C ARG A 149 -3.87 -7.63 19.82
N PHE A 150 -2.69 -7.01 19.92
CA PHE A 150 -2.29 -6.27 21.12
C PHE A 150 -3.27 -5.15 21.46
N GLN A 151 -3.64 -4.32 20.48
CA GLN A 151 -4.58 -3.22 20.67
C GLN A 151 -6.01 -3.69 20.96
N ASN A 152 -6.37 -4.91 20.56
CA ASN A 152 -7.62 -5.57 20.91
C ASN A 152 -7.60 -6.24 22.28
N GLY A 153 -6.45 -6.23 22.99
CA GLY A 153 -6.29 -6.80 24.34
C GLY A 153 -5.86 -8.26 24.37
N ASP A 154 -5.59 -8.90 23.24
CA ASP A 154 -5.11 -10.28 23.16
C ASP A 154 -3.57 -10.33 23.09
N GLN A 155 -2.93 -10.25 24.26
CA GLN A 155 -1.48 -10.28 24.38
C GLN A 155 -0.87 -11.61 23.92
N ALA A 156 -1.53 -12.72 24.22
CA ALA A 156 -1.01 -14.04 23.86
C ALA A 156 -0.99 -14.23 22.34
N ALA A 157 -2.09 -13.89 21.66
CA ALA A 157 -2.16 -13.94 20.21
C ALA A 157 -1.25 -12.90 19.53
N ALA A 158 -1.03 -11.74 20.16
CA ALA A 158 -0.07 -10.75 19.68
C ALA A 158 1.36 -11.30 19.68
N CYS A 159 1.78 -11.94 20.77
CA CYS A 159 3.10 -12.55 20.89
C CYS A 159 3.29 -13.70 19.88
N ALA A 160 2.27 -14.54 19.68
CA ALA A 160 2.31 -15.58 18.66
C ALA A 160 2.51 -15.02 17.24
N ALA A 161 1.79 -13.95 16.87
CA ALA A 161 1.98 -13.28 15.58
C ALA A 161 3.35 -12.62 15.46
N ALA A 162 3.85 -12.01 16.54
CA ALA A 162 5.20 -11.41 16.55
C ALA A 162 6.31 -12.46 16.42
N GLU A 163 6.11 -13.67 16.94
CA GLU A 163 7.02 -14.79 16.73
C GLU A 163 7.07 -15.21 15.26
N GLU A 164 5.92 -15.34 14.61
CA GLU A 164 5.87 -15.64 13.17
C GLU A 164 6.56 -14.55 12.34
N ALA A 165 6.33 -13.26 12.67
CA ALA A 165 7.03 -12.15 12.01
C ALA A 165 8.56 -12.26 12.15
N SER A 166 9.05 -12.73 13.32
CA SER A 166 10.49 -12.88 13.58
C SER A 166 11.15 -13.96 12.74
N LYS A 167 10.41 -14.98 12.27
CA LYS A 167 10.90 -16.04 11.39
C LYS A 167 11.11 -15.57 9.95
N GLN A 168 10.50 -14.45 9.60
CA GLN A 168 10.60 -13.83 8.27
C GLN A 168 11.68 -12.76 8.26
N ARG A 169 11.86 -12.09 7.11
CA ARG A 169 12.77 -10.96 6.97
C ARG A 169 12.00 -9.66 6.95
N PRO A 170 11.74 -9.05 8.12
CA PRO A 170 10.99 -7.80 8.19
C PRO A 170 11.74 -6.66 7.48
N SER A 171 10.99 -5.73 6.89
CA SER A 171 11.53 -4.45 6.44
C SER A 171 12.14 -3.67 7.61
N ALA A 172 13.02 -2.70 7.34
CA ALA A 172 13.64 -1.91 8.40
C ALA A 172 12.61 -1.20 9.30
N THR A 173 11.50 -0.72 8.71
CA THR A 173 10.39 -0.11 9.45
C THR A 173 9.66 -1.16 10.29
N SER A 174 9.36 -2.30 9.70
CA SER A 174 8.64 -3.38 10.37
C SER A 174 9.46 -4.01 11.50
N ALA A 175 10.79 -4.05 11.39
CA ALA A 175 11.66 -4.54 12.46
C ALA A 175 11.55 -3.69 13.74
N GLY A 176 11.48 -2.37 13.59
CA GLY A 176 11.24 -1.45 14.70
C GLY A 176 9.85 -1.62 15.31
N ASP A 177 8.83 -1.73 14.48
CA ASP A 177 7.45 -1.97 14.91
C ASP A 177 7.32 -3.34 15.61
N LEU A 178 8.00 -4.37 15.12
CA LEU A 178 8.05 -5.71 15.71
C LEU A 178 8.67 -5.71 17.12
N THR A 179 9.80 -5.04 17.28
CA THR A 179 10.42 -4.88 18.59
C THR A 179 9.47 -4.16 19.54
N ALA A 180 8.87 -3.07 19.09
CA ALA A 180 7.96 -2.27 19.92
C ALA A 180 6.70 -3.05 20.36
N VAL A 181 6.10 -3.88 19.49
CA VAL A 181 4.94 -4.68 19.88
C VAL A 181 5.32 -5.81 20.84
N ARG A 182 6.47 -6.46 20.66
CA ARG A 182 6.97 -7.49 21.59
C ARG A 182 7.18 -6.93 22.98
N ASP A 183 7.82 -5.75 23.09
CA ASP A 183 8.07 -5.09 24.36
C ASP A 183 6.76 -4.72 25.07
N ARG A 184 5.82 -4.11 24.34
CA ARG A 184 4.53 -3.70 24.90
C ARG A 184 3.62 -4.86 25.28
N ALA A 185 3.61 -5.93 24.50
CA ALA A 185 2.87 -7.14 24.78
C ALA A 185 3.59 -8.05 25.79
N GLN A 186 4.81 -7.67 26.24
CA GLN A 186 5.62 -8.44 27.18
C GLN A 186 5.87 -9.88 26.69
N CYS A 187 6.17 -10.04 25.41
CA CYS A 187 6.47 -11.34 24.83
C CYS A 187 7.80 -11.89 25.38
N LYS A 188 7.77 -13.16 25.75
CA LYS A 188 8.96 -13.88 26.26
C LYS A 188 9.87 -14.31 25.11
#